data_34107c2a0c1bb6a604e7f7cd3d3caf7e
#
_entry.id   34107c2a0c1bb6a604e7f7cd3d3caf7e
#
_cell.length_a   1.000
_cell.length_b   1.000
_cell.length_c   1.000
_cell.angle_alpha   90.00
_cell.angle_beta   90.00
_cell.angle_gamma   90.00
#
_symmetry.space_group_name_H-M   'P 1'
#
loop_
_entity.id
_entity.type
_entity.pdbx_description
1 polymer ?
#
loop_
_entity_poly.entity_id
_entity_poly.type
_entity_poly.pdbx_seq_one_letter_code
_entity_poly.pdbx_strand_id
1 'polypeptide(L)'
;MKDLIYLEGAEGMEKLASYAVARNLIPFFGAGFSAGAEALNGSVPDCTAAQEYMKKALIEENPECADYLAELDFTGIAGEFYNDVSELKRARYFEDNFTDVKLGDNLKAFLHEIDWPYAYTINFDDGIEQSVPEGNTKFRIVLPYRGFRKPRSSVRLLYKLHGDAEYECRYYRNSDRTWTKISFLVRINICSPLQMRKTVTCSMH
;
A
#
# COMPACT_ATOMS: atom_id res chain seq x y z
N MET A 1 -4.69 22.76 17.28
CA MET A 1 -4.41 22.01 16.02
C MET A 1 -3.59 22.93 15.16
N LYS A 2 -2.39 22.55 14.73
CA LYS A 2 -1.65 23.35 13.75
C LYS A 2 -2.40 23.24 12.43
N ASP A 3 -2.65 24.38 11.81
CA ASP A 3 -3.37 24.41 10.52
C ASP A 3 -2.57 23.66 9.46
N LEU A 4 -3.28 22.93 8.59
CA LEU A 4 -2.69 22.33 7.39
C LEU A 4 -2.17 23.46 6.50
N ILE A 5 -0.89 23.38 6.16
CA ILE A 5 -0.25 24.34 5.25
C ILE A 5 -0.22 23.68 3.87
N TYR A 6 -0.89 24.30 2.91
CA TYR A 6 -0.78 23.93 1.51
C TYR A 6 0.41 24.65 0.89
N LEU A 7 1.26 23.92 0.20
CA LEU A 7 2.41 24.47 -0.52
C LEU A 7 2.09 24.45 -2.02
N GLU A 8 2.03 25.64 -2.62
CA GLU A 8 1.70 25.81 -4.02
C GLU A 8 2.73 26.71 -4.72
N GLY A 9 2.86 26.53 -6.04
CA GLY A 9 3.71 27.35 -6.89
C GLY A 9 5.23 27.22 -6.56
N ALA A 10 6.00 28.18 -7.04
CA ALA A 10 7.46 28.17 -6.91
C ALA A 10 7.92 28.25 -5.43
N GLU A 11 7.28 29.09 -4.63
CA GLU A 11 7.61 29.24 -3.20
C GLU A 11 7.34 27.93 -2.44
N GLY A 12 6.24 27.27 -2.75
CA GLY A 12 5.92 25.96 -2.18
C GLY A 12 6.96 24.91 -2.53
N MET A 13 7.44 24.89 -3.76
CA MET A 13 8.48 23.98 -4.21
C MET A 13 9.83 24.26 -3.54
N GLU A 14 10.22 25.51 -3.37
CA GLU A 14 11.45 25.89 -2.66
C GLU A 14 11.38 25.44 -1.18
N LYS A 15 10.24 25.64 -0.55
CA LYS A 15 10.02 25.20 0.84
C LYS A 15 10.06 23.68 0.97
N LEU A 16 9.44 22.95 0.04
CA LEU A 16 9.51 21.49 -0.01
C LEU A 16 10.96 21.01 -0.17
N ALA A 17 11.70 21.60 -1.10
CA ALA A 17 13.11 21.30 -1.32
C ALA A 17 13.95 21.58 -0.05
N SER A 18 13.68 22.68 0.65
CA SER A 18 14.38 22.99 1.91
C SER A 18 14.14 21.93 2.99
N TYR A 19 12.92 21.40 3.09
CA TYR A 19 12.61 20.30 4.01
C TYR A 19 13.31 19.00 3.61
N ALA A 20 13.38 18.70 2.32
CA ALA A 20 14.08 17.53 1.80
C ALA A 20 15.59 17.59 2.13
N VAL A 21 16.25 18.72 1.85
CA VAL A 21 17.67 18.95 2.18
C VAL A 21 17.93 18.87 3.68
N ALA A 22 17.02 19.40 4.49
CA ALA A 22 17.11 19.35 5.95
C ALA A 22 16.77 17.97 6.54
N ARG A 23 16.42 16.96 5.73
CA ARG A 23 15.96 15.62 6.13
C ARG A 23 14.71 15.64 7.05
N ASN A 24 13.90 16.68 6.90
CA ASN A 24 12.67 16.86 7.66
C ASN A 24 11.41 16.41 6.88
N LEU A 25 11.60 15.86 5.69
CA LEU A 25 10.53 15.36 4.85
C LEU A 25 10.31 13.87 5.10
N ILE A 26 9.07 13.53 5.42
CA ILE A 26 8.64 12.15 5.58
C ILE A 26 7.58 11.88 4.52
N PRO A 27 7.88 11.08 3.48
CA PRO A 27 6.93 10.79 2.44
C PRO A 27 5.86 9.81 2.91
N PHE A 28 4.66 10.01 2.38
CA PHE A 28 3.54 9.09 2.49
C PHE A 28 3.02 8.78 1.08
N PHE A 29 3.28 7.55 0.62
CA PHE A 29 2.90 7.12 -0.72
C PHE A 29 1.53 6.45 -0.70
N GLY A 30 0.66 6.89 -1.60
CA GLY A 30 -0.66 6.29 -1.84
C GLY A 30 -0.70 5.51 -3.14
N ALA A 31 -1.86 4.90 -3.45
CA ALA A 31 -2.07 4.02 -4.61
C ALA A 31 -1.67 4.66 -5.95
N GLY A 32 -1.84 5.97 -6.11
CA GLY A 32 -1.43 6.70 -7.32
C GLY A 32 0.07 6.72 -7.58
N PHE A 33 0.91 6.34 -6.61
CA PHE A 33 2.36 6.35 -6.79
C PHE A 33 2.84 5.25 -7.76
N SER A 34 2.22 4.08 -7.72
CA SER A 34 2.57 2.92 -8.56
C SER A 34 1.47 2.53 -9.55
N ALA A 35 0.30 3.19 -9.53
CA ALA A 35 -0.81 2.86 -10.41
C ALA A 35 -0.39 2.87 -11.89
N GLY A 36 -0.75 1.82 -12.62
CA GLY A 36 -0.39 1.62 -14.02
C GLY A 36 1.05 1.12 -14.27
N ALA A 37 1.88 1.00 -13.24
CA ALA A 37 3.21 0.42 -13.39
C ALA A 37 3.13 -1.06 -13.79
N GLU A 38 4.06 -1.51 -14.66
CA GLU A 38 4.19 -2.92 -15.04
C GLU A 38 4.45 -3.77 -13.80
N ALA A 39 3.78 -4.92 -13.69
CA ALA A 39 3.95 -5.91 -12.64
C ALA A 39 4.27 -7.28 -13.26
N LEU A 40 4.38 -8.32 -12.44
CA LEU A 40 4.82 -9.67 -12.87
C LEU A 40 4.05 -10.20 -14.09
N ASN A 41 2.72 -10.18 -14.07
CA ASN A 41 1.87 -10.66 -15.17
C ASN A 41 0.75 -9.67 -15.52
N GLY A 42 0.87 -8.41 -15.07
CA GLY A 42 -0.17 -7.40 -15.27
C GLY A 42 0.36 -5.99 -15.05
N SER A 43 -0.46 -5.17 -14.43
CA SER A 43 -0.11 -3.82 -14.00
C SER A 43 -0.76 -3.49 -12.67
N VAL A 44 -0.14 -2.62 -11.89
CA VAL A 44 -0.71 -2.17 -10.61
C VAL A 44 -2.03 -1.45 -10.87
N PRO A 45 -3.17 -2.00 -10.40
CA PRO A 45 -4.46 -1.37 -10.62
C PRO A 45 -4.63 -0.11 -9.75
N ASP A 46 -5.36 0.86 -10.25
CA ASP A 46 -5.93 1.90 -9.39
C ASP A 46 -7.09 1.35 -8.54
N CYS A 47 -7.62 2.18 -7.64
CA CYS A 47 -8.72 1.76 -6.76
C CYS A 47 -9.96 1.32 -7.53
N THR A 48 -10.27 1.95 -8.66
CA THR A 48 -11.44 1.62 -9.48
C THR A 48 -11.28 0.27 -10.17
N ALA A 49 -10.13 0.06 -10.83
CA ALA A 49 -9.82 -1.21 -11.49
C ALA A 49 -9.74 -2.37 -10.49
N ALA A 50 -9.17 -2.14 -9.31
CA ALA A 50 -9.13 -3.14 -8.25
C ALA A 50 -10.55 -3.50 -7.76
N GLN A 51 -11.42 -2.52 -7.57
CA GLN A 51 -12.80 -2.72 -7.16
C GLN A 51 -13.59 -3.50 -8.21
N GLU A 52 -13.44 -3.15 -9.48
CA GLU A 52 -14.09 -3.85 -10.59
C GLU A 52 -13.66 -5.32 -10.69
N TYR A 53 -12.36 -5.58 -10.54
CA TYR A 53 -11.85 -6.95 -10.50
C TYR A 53 -12.46 -7.75 -9.36
N MET A 54 -12.49 -7.19 -8.15
CA MET A 54 -13.03 -7.86 -6.97
C MET A 54 -14.52 -8.16 -7.14
N LYS A 55 -15.31 -7.19 -7.63
CA LYS A 55 -16.74 -7.39 -7.94
C LYS A 55 -16.94 -8.51 -8.94
N LYS A 56 -16.19 -8.49 -10.05
CA LYS A 56 -16.26 -9.53 -11.07
C LYS A 56 -15.95 -10.91 -10.48
N ALA A 57 -14.89 -11.01 -9.69
CA ALA A 57 -14.50 -12.28 -9.07
C ALA A 57 -15.57 -12.82 -8.11
N LEU A 58 -16.24 -11.94 -7.36
CA LEU A 58 -17.34 -12.31 -6.47
C LEU A 58 -18.58 -12.78 -7.24
N ILE A 59 -18.96 -12.07 -8.31
CA ILE A 59 -20.11 -12.45 -9.17
C ILE A 59 -19.84 -13.79 -9.87
N GLU A 60 -18.59 -14.08 -10.24
CA GLU A 60 -18.22 -15.40 -10.79
C GLU A 60 -18.41 -16.54 -9.79
N GLU A 61 -18.17 -16.30 -8.48
CA GLU A 61 -18.42 -17.30 -7.42
C GLU A 61 -19.91 -17.41 -7.08
N ASN A 62 -20.62 -16.25 -7.04
CA ASN A 62 -22.06 -16.18 -6.73
C ASN A 62 -22.76 -15.10 -7.55
N PRO A 63 -23.41 -15.42 -8.68
CA PRO A 63 -24.10 -14.45 -9.52
C PRO A 63 -25.23 -13.68 -8.83
N GLU A 64 -25.83 -14.21 -7.78
CA GLU A 64 -26.95 -13.59 -7.07
C GLU A 64 -26.54 -12.39 -6.20
N CYS A 65 -25.22 -12.21 -5.95
CA CYS A 65 -24.72 -11.12 -5.13
C CYS A 65 -24.58 -9.78 -5.86
N ALA A 66 -24.86 -9.72 -7.17
CA ALA A 66 -24.57 -8.54 -8.01
C ALA A 66 -25.23 -7.25 -7.48
N ASP A 67 -26.52 -7.31 -7.13
CA ASP A 67 -27.27 -6.15 -6.62
C ASP A 67 -26.74 -5.71 -5.25
N TYR A 68 -26.43 -6.65 -4.38
CA TYR A 68 -25.82 -6.38 -3.07
C TYR A 68 -24.45 -5.71 -3.21
N LEU A 69 -23.59 -6.19 -4.11
CA LEU A 69 -22.27 -5.63 -4.34
C LEU A 69 -22.31 -4.23 -4.97
N ALA A 70 -23.40 -3.86 -5.63
CA ALA A 70 -23.59 -2.52 -6.19
C ALA A 70 -23.74 -1.45 -5.09
N GLU A 71 -24.23 -1.83 -3.92
CA GLU A 71 -24.46 -0.95 -2.77
C GLU A 71 -23.21 -0.79 -1.87
N LEU A 72 -22.19 -1.65 -2.04
CA LEU A 72 -21.02 -1.63 -1.19
C LEU A 72 -19.97 -0.62 -1.67
N ASP A 73 -19.33 0.02 -0.70
CA ASP A 73 -18.10 0.77 -0.94
C ASP A 73 -16.89 -0.16 -1.18
N PHE A 74 -15.74 0.42 -1.51
CA PHE A 74 -14.51 -0.34 -1.73
C PHE A 74 -14.17 -1.27 -0.56
N THR A 75 -14.38 -0.81 0.67
CA THR A 75 -14.06 -1.56 1.90
C THR A 75 -14.95 -2.80 2.05
N GLY A 76 -16.25 -2.63 1.77
CA GLY A 76 -17.22 -3.72 1.80
C GLY A 76 -16.88 -4.78 0.75
N ILE A 77 -16.64 -4.36 -0.51
CA ILE A 77 -16.29 -5.27 -1.60
C ILE A 77 -15.00 -6.02 -1.33
N ALA A 78 -13.97 -5.36 -0.82
CA ALA A 78 -12.73 -6.01 -0.48
C ALA A 78 -12.89 -7.00 0.69
N GLY A 79 -13.78 -6.72 1.64
CA GLY A 79 -14.13 -7.64 2.72
C GLY A 79 -14.78 -8.93 2.19
N GLU A 80 -15.80 -8.80 1.32
CA GLU A 80 -16.46 -9.94 0.68
C GLU A 80 -15.49 -10.72 -0.22
N PHE A 81 -14.69 -10.03 -1.02
CA PHE A 81 -13.66 -10.66 -1.85
C PHE A 81 -12.72 -11.53 -1.02
N TYR A 82 -12.34 -11.05 0.17
CA TYR A 82 -11.45 -11.80 1.04
C TYR A 82 -12.13 -13.01 1.69
N ASN A 83 -13.43 -12.95 1.95
CA ASN A 83 -14.18 -14.04 2.58
C ASN A 83 -14.61 -15.11 1.58
N ASP A 84 -15.09 -14.71 0.42
CA ASP A 84 -15.85 -15.59 -0.48
C ASP A 84 -15.04 -16.04 -1.70
N VAL A 85 -14.02 -15.28 -2.12
CA VAL A 85 -13.15 -15.71 -3.22
C VAL A 85 -12.06 -16.64 -2.69
N SER A 86 -11.79 -17.72 -3.42
CA SER A 86 -10.79 -18.72 -3.03
C SER A 86 -9.40 -18.13 -2.79
N GLU A 87 -8.67 -18.65 -1.79
CA GLU A 87 -7.33 -18.19 -1.44
C GLU A 87 -6.37 -18.22 -2.64
N LEU A 88 -6.47 -19.24 -3.49
CA LEU A 88 -5.63 -19.36 -4.68
C LEU A 88 -5.89 -18.24 -5.69
N LYS A 89 -7.16 -17.88 -5.93
CA LYS A 89 -7.53 -16.82 -6.87
C LYS A 89 -7.07 -15.46 -6.36
N ARG A 90 -7.20 -15.23 -5.04
CA ARG A 90 -6.69 -14.01 -4.39
C ARG A 90 -5.16 -13.91 -4.46
N ALA A 91 -4.45 -14.99 -4.10
CA ALA A 91 -2.99 -15.01 -4.13
C ALA A 91 -2.45 -14.74 -5.54
N ARG A 92 -3.05 -15.33 -6.58
CA ARG A 92 -2.70 -15.05 -7.97
C ARG A 92 -2.93 -13.59 -8.35
N TYR A 93 -4.08 -13.03 -7.96
CA TYR A 93 -4.36 -11.61 -8.21
C TYR A 93 -3.31 -10.70 -7.61
N PHE A 94 -2.90 -10.96 -6.35
CA PHE A 94 -1.85 -10.17 -5.71
C PHE A 94 -0.47 -10.41 -6.35
N GLU A 95 -0.13 -11.65 -6.66
CA GLU A 95 1.14 -11.99 -7.31
C GLU A 95 1.25 -11.31 -8.68
N ASP A 96 0.23 -11.45 -9.51
CA ASP A 96 0.25 -10.95 -10.89
C ASP A 96 0.32 -9.42 -10.99
N ASN A 97 -0.33 -8.69 -10.06
CA ASN A 97 -0.54 -7.25 -10.20
C ASN A 97 0.24 -6.40 -9.20
N PHE A 98 0.85 -6.98 -8.17
CA PHE A 98 1.50 -6.20 -7.11
C PHE A 98 2.92 -6.68 -6.76
N THR A 99 3.46 -7.64 -7.51
CA THR A 99 4.86 -8.09 -7.37
C THR A 99 5.66 -7.85 -8.63
N ASP A 100 6.97 -7.75 -8.50
CA ASP A 100 7.93 -7.41 -9.58
C ASP A 100 7.57 -6.09 -10.28
N VAL A 101 7.12 -5.12 -9.50
CA VAL A 101 6.60 -3.84 -10.01
C VAL A 101 7.73 -2.93 -10.44
N LYS A 102 7.65 -2.45 -11.70
CA LYS A 102 8.66 -1.60 -12.34
C LYS A 102 8.20 -0.14 -12.34
N LEU A 103 8.68 0.63 -11.39
CA LEU A 103 8.43 2.07 -11.35
C LEU A 103 9.16 2.78 -12.51
N GLY A 104 8.54 3.86 -13.02
CA GLY A 104 9.19 4.73 -13.98
C GLY A 104 10.42 5.46 -13.42
N ASP A 105 11.32 5.88 -14.29
CA ASP A 105 12.61 6.44 -13.89
C ASP A 105 12.50 7.73 -13.06
N ASN A 106 11.50 8.55 -13.31
CA ASN A 106 11.24 9.76 -12.52
C ASN A 106 10.88 9.41 -11.06
N LEU A 107 10.09 8.35 -10.84
CA LEU A 107 9.73 7.91 -9.50
C LEU A 107 10.93 7.26 -8.79
N LYS A 108 11.76 6.52 -9.53
CA LYS A 108 13.02 5.97 -9.00
C LYS A 108 13.97 7.09 -8.59
N ALA A 109 14.17 8.12 -9.44
CA ALA A 109 14.98 9.28 -9.12
C ALA A 109 14.49 9.96 -7.84
N PHE A 110 13.18 10.22 -7.74
CA PHE A 110 12.58 10.79 -6.54
C PHE A 110 12.84 9.97 -5.28
N LEU A 111 12.80 8.65 -5.38
CA LEU A 111 13.08 7.76 -4.25
C LEU A 111 14.55 7.76 -3.82
N HIS A 112 15.48 8.02 -4.75
CA HIS A 112 16.92 7.86 -4.52
C HIS A 112 17.66 9.16 -4.30
N GLU A 113 17.24 10.24 -4.92
CA GLU A 113 17.89 11.55 -4.80
C GLU A 113 17.56 12.26 -3.49
N ILE A 114 16.43 11.94 -2.87
CA ILE A 114 16.06 12.50 -1.58
C ILE A 114 16.40 11.51 -0.46
N ASP A 115 17.12 12.00 0.55
CA ASP A 115 17.51 11.18 1.70
C ASP A 115 16.44 11.28 2.80
N TRP A 116 15.44 10.43 2.72
CA TRP A 116 14.47 10.29 3.79
C TRP A 116 14.88 9.22 4.82
N PRO A 117 14.75 9.54 6.10
CA PRO A 117 15.09 8.58 7.16
C PRO A 117 14.13 7.37 7.19
N TYR A 118 12.88 7.59 6.81
CA TYR A 118 11.82 6.58 6.68
C TYR A 118 10.68 7.12 5.81
N ALA A 119 9.86 6.20 5.32
CA ALA A 119 8.69 6.50 4.51
C ALA A 119 7.51 5.64 4.95
N TYR A 120 6.31 6.12 4.68
CA TYR A 120 5.08 5.37 4.84
C TYR A 120 4.44 5.08 3.49
N THR A 121 3.80 3.93 3.37
CA THR A 121 2.95 3.62 2.23
C THR A 121 1.72 2.82 2.64
N ILE A 122 0.64 3.03 1.91
CA ILE A 122 -0.55 2.18 1.96
C ILE A 122 -0.58 1.19 0.80
N ASN A 123 0.38 1.24 -0.10
CA ASN A 123 0.46 0.35 -1.25
C ASN A 123 0.88 -1.05 -0.85
N PHE A 124 0.29 -2.03 -1.50
CA PHE A 124 0.64 -3.44 -1.33
C PHE A 124 1.84 -3.85 -2.16
N ASP A 125 2.05 -3.18 -3.32
CA ASP A 125 3.06 -3.52 -4.29
C ASP A 125 4.49 -3.35 -3.75
N ASP A 126 5.43 -4.02 -4.43
CA ASP A 126 6.86 -4.00 -4.11
C ASP A 126 7.67 -2.97 -4.94
N GLY A 127 6.98 -2.07 -5.66
CA GLY A 127 7.63 -1.14 -6.58
C GLY A 127 8.67 -0.23 -5.93
N ILE A 128 8.45 0.21 -4.69
CA ILE A 128 9.43 1.01 -3.95
C ILE A 128 10.67 0.17 -3.64
N GLU A 129 10.47 -1.07 -3.19
CA GLU A 129 11.54 -2.01 -2.84
C GLU A 129 12.36 -2.41 -4.05
N GLN A 130 11.69 -2.70 -5.17
CA GLN A 130 12.32 -3.08 -6.44
C GLN A 130 13.06 -1.91 -7.12
N SER A 131 12.73 -0.68 -6.76
CA SER A 131 13.36 0.50 -7.35
C SER A 131 14.81 0.71 -6.92
N VAL A 132 15.28 0.02 -5.87
CA VAL A 132 16.63 0.22 -5.31
C VAL A 132 17.70 -0.34 -6.23
N PRO A 133 18.63 0.47 -6.75
CA PRO A 133 19.73 0.00 -7.57
C PRO A 133 20.60 -1.02 -6.85
N GLU A 134 21.19 -1.95 -7.60
CA GLU A 134 22.17 -2.89 -7.06
C GLU A 134 23.30 -2.17 -6.33
N GLY A 135 23.66 -2.65 -5.16
CA GLY A 135 24.73 -2.06 -4.33
C GLY A 135 24.27 -0.94 -3.39
N ASN A 136 23.05 -0.43 -3.52
CA ASN A 136 22.53 0.60 -2.62
C ASN A 136 21.83 0.00 -1.38
N THR A 137 21.68 0.83 -0.35
CA THR A 137 20.99 0.42 0.88
C THR A 137 19.50 0.18 0.59
N LYS A 138 19.09 -1.08 0.64
CA LYS A 138 17.69 -1.48 0.47
C LYS A 138 16.80 -0.92 1.58
N PHE A 139 15.55 -0.67 1.25
CA PHE A 139 14.55 -0.39 2.26
C PHE A 139 14.34 -1.62 3.15
N ARG A 140 14.23 -1.40 4.46
CA ARG A 140 13.76 -2.42 5.38
C ARG A 140 12.26 -2.25 5.59
N ILE A 141 11.51 -3.27 5.20
CA ILE A 141 10.05 -3.27 5.31
C ILE A 141 9.66 -3.45 6.78
N VAL A 142 8.75 -2.60 7.22
CA VAL A 142 8.11 -2.67 8.54
C VAL A 142 6.62 -2.89 8.34
N LEU A 143 6.12 -4.01 8.86
CA LEU A 143 4.71 -4.39 8.79
C LEU A 143 4.07 -4.24 10.17
N PRO A 144 2.84 -3.69 10.28
CA PRO A 144 2.20 -3.38 11.57
C PRO A 144 1.99 -4.60 12.48
N TYR A 145 1.87 -5.78 11.87
CA TYR A 145 1.59 -7.05 12.57
C TYR A 145 2.83 -7.89 12.83
N ARG A 146 4.03 -7.39 12.50
CA ARG A 146 5.29 -8.07 12.79
C ARG A 146 6.08 -7.34 13.85
N GLY A 147 6.66 -8.10 14.78
CA GLY A 147 7.58 -7.54 15.75
C GLY A 147 8.73 -6.79 15.07
N PHE A 148 8.87 -5.51 15.39
CA PHE A 148 9.91 -4.66 14.84
C PHE A 148 11.05 -4.54 15.84
N ARG A 149 12.27 -4.88 15.40
CA ARG A 149 13.50 -4.54 16.12
C ARG A 149 14.20 -3.41 15.35
N LYS A 150 14.39 -2.28 16.02
CA LYS A 150 15.12 -1.15 15.43
C LYS A 150 16.48 -1.62 14.89
N PRO A 151 16.81 -1.36 13.63
CA PRO A 151 18.10 -1.75 13.07
C PRO A 151 19.24 -0.99 13.76
N ARG A 152 20.40 -1.63 13.88
CA ARG A 152 21.60 -1.01 14.46
C ARG A 152 22.33 -0.08 13.48
N SER A 153 22.02 -0.15 12.20
CA SER A 153 22.64 0.62 11.12
C SER A 153 21.67 1.66 10.54
N SER A 154 22.20 2.62 9.81
CA SER A 154 21.44 3.62 9.04
C SER A 154 20.74 2.97 7.84
N VAL A 155 19.71 2.19 8.10
CA VAL A 155 18.87 1.57 7.06
C VAL A 155 17.64 2.43 6.87
N ARG A 156 17.24 2.68 5.62
CA ARG A 156 15.96 3.33 5.33
C ARG A 156 14.80 2.40 5.68
N LEU A 157 13.79 2.91 6.38
CA LEU A 157 12.61 2.14 6.78
C LEU A 157 11.43 2.48 5.89
N LEU A 158 10.76 1.46 5.38
CA LEU A 158 9.50 1.59 4.67
C LEU A 158 8.39 0.94 5.50
N TYR A 159 7.48 1.75 6.02
CA TYR A 159 6.32 1.29 6.77
C TYR A 159 5.15 1.03 5.81
N LYS A 160 4.84 -0.23 5.55
CA LYS A 160 3.70 -0.65 4.71
C LYS A 160 2.48 -0.85 5.61
N LEU A 161 1.64 0.17 5.71
CA LEU A 161 0.53 0.21 6.68
C LEU A 161 -0.58 -0.79 6.38
N HIS A 162 -0.82 -1.10 5.11
CA HIS A 162 -1.84 -2.06 4.67
C HIS A 162 -1.26 -3.46 4.43
N GLY A 163 0.05 -3.63 4.51
CA GLY A 163 0.75 -4.89 4.31
C GLY A 163 1.50 -4.96 3.00
N ASP A 164 1.75 -6.17 2.55
CA ASP A 164 2.71 -6.48 1.50
C ASP A 164 2.19 -7.64 0.66
N ALA A 165 2.13 -7.45 -0.67
CA ALA A 165 1.63 -8.46 -1.60
C ALA A 165 2.51 -9.72 -1.61
N GLU A 166 3.83 -9.57 -1.55
CA GLU A 166 4.75 -10.70 -1.49
C GLU A 166 4.49 -11.57 -0.25
N TYR A 167 4.13 -10.93 0.87
CA TYR A 167 3.77 -11.64 2.08
C TYR A 167 2.46 -12.42 1.94
N GLU A 168 1.44 -11.82 1.32
CA GLU A 168 0.17 -12.49 1.06
C GLU A 168 0.37 -13.72 0.14
N CYS A 169 1.19 -13.61 -0.91
CA CYS A 169 1.52 -14.69 -1.82
C CYS A 169 2.35 -15.82 -1.15
N ARG A 170 3.34 -15.47 -0.34
CA ARG A 170 4.18 -16.45 0.38
C ARG A 170 3.41 -17.21 1.45
N TYR A 171 2.46 -16.55 2.08
CA TYR A 171 1.64 -17.16 3.12
C TYR A 171 0.81 -18.33 2.56
N TYR A 172 0.28 -18.17 1.36
CA TYR A 172 -0.42 -19.25 0.67
C TYR A 172 0.48 -20.48 0.44
N ARG A 173 1.76 -20.28 0.16
CA ARG A 173 2.72 -21.40 -0.06
C ARG A 173 3.08 -22.16 1.22
N ASN A 174 2.90 -21.58 2.41
CA ASN A 174 3.43 -22.12 3.68
C ASN A 174 2.38 -22.53 4.73
N SER A 175 1.11 -22.59 4.40
CA SER A 175 -0.02 -23.22 5.16
C SER A 175 -0.25 -22.85 6.63
N ASP A 176 0.15 -21.68 7.13
CA ASP A 176 -0.09 -21.29 8.53
C ASP A 176 -1.28 -20.30 8.64
N ARG A 177 -2.49 -20.83 8.83
CA ARG A 177 -3.81 -20.25 8.47
C ARG A 177 -4.39 -19.16 9.37
N THR A 178 -3.78 -18.79 10.50
CA THR A 178 -4.53 -18.09 11.56
C THR A 178 -4.44 -16.56 11.55
N TRP A 179 -3.46 -15.96 10.90
CA TRP A 179 -3.16 -14.52 11.03
C TRP A 179 -3.66 -13.63 9.86
N THR A 180 -4.03 -14.21 8.75
CA THR A 180 -4.31 -13.48 7.50
C THR A 180 -5.59 -12.65 7.55
N LYS A 181 -6.67 -13.17 8.14
CA LYS A 181 -7.97 -12.48 8.18
C LYS A 181 -7.95 -11.15 8.96
N ILE A 182 -7.22 -11.10 10.07
CA ILE A 182 -7.19 -9.90 10.93
C ILE A 182 -6.42 -8.77 10.27
N SER A 183 -5.32 -9.07 9.60
CA SER A 183 -4.46 -8.04 9.02
C SER A 183 -5.09 -7.33 7.82
N PHE A 184 -5.85 -8.02 6.97
CA PHE A 184 -6.50 -7.42 5.80
C PHE A 184 -7.69 -6.53 6.19
N LEU A 185 -8.56 -6.97 7.11
CA LEU A 185 -9.71 -6.19 7.55
C LEU A 185 -9.30 -4.89 8.29
N VAL A 186 -8.25 -4.94 9.10
CA VAL A 186 -7.69 -3.73 9.75
C VAL A 186 -7.13 -2.75 8.71
N ARG A 187 -6.59 -3.25 7.59
CA ARG A 187 -5.98 -2.46 6.53
C ARG A 187 -7.00 -1.66 5.71
N ILE A 188 -8.15 -2.25 5.39
CA ILE A 188 -9.18 -1.60 4.56
C ILE A 188 -9.89 -0.48 5.31
N ASN A 189 -10.11 -0.63 6.61
CA ASN A 189 -10.76 0.39 7.45
C ASN A 189 -10.01 1.74 7.52
N ILE A 190 -8.75 1.80 7.11
CA ILE A 190 -7.95 3.03 7.08
C ILE A 190 -8.11 3.78 5.74
N CYS A 191 -8.56 3.12 4.66
CA CYS A 191 -8.64 3.70 3.32
C CYS A 191 -9.92 4.50 3.02
N SER A 192 -10.94 4.46 3.86
CA SER A 192 -12.15 5.27 3.64
C SER A 192 -11.88 6.74 3.98
N PRO A 193 -12.02 7.69 3.04
CA PRO A 193 -11.84 9.12 3.30
C PRO A 193 -12.77 9.66 4.42
N LEU A 194 -13.90 8.99 4.65
CA LEU A 194 -14.85 9.32 5.72
C LEU A 194 -14.37 8.86 7.10
N GLN A 195 -13.55 7.83 7.19
CA GLN A 195 -13.02 7.35 8.47
C GLN A 195 -11.75 8.07 8.91
N MET A 196 -10.96 8.64 8.00
CA MET A 196 -9.85 9.52 8.39
C MET A 196 -10.31 10.73 9.21
N ARG A 197 -11.56 11.19 9.04
CA ARG A 197 -12.14 12.26 9.88
C ARG A 197 -12.57 11.79 11.26
N LYS A 198 -12.78 10.50 11.49
CA LYS A 198 -13.22 9.95 12.78
C LYS A 198 -12.09 9.36 13.64
N THR A 199 -10.98 8.95 13.04
CA THR A 199 -9.88 8.27 13.76
C THR A 199 -8.89 9.24 14.41
N VAL A 200 -8.95 10.55 14.08
CA VAL A 200 -8.12 11.58 14.72
C VAL A 200 -8.64 11.99 16.12
N THR A 201 -9.78 11.46 16.56
CA THR A 201 -10.40 11.77 17.87
C THR A 201 -10.30 10.64 18.90
N CYS A 202 -9.55 9.56 18.67
CA CYS A 202 -9.34 8.57 19.72
C CYS A 202 -8.04 8.87 20.48
N SER A 203 -8.18 9.78 21.40
CA SER A 203 -7.57 10.01 22.73
C SER A 203 -6.40 9.09 23.12
N MET A 204 -5.27 9.73 23.34
CA MET A 204 -4.37 9.36 24.42
C MET A 204 -5.07 9.64 25.77
N HIS A 205 -5.31 8.61 26.50
CA HIS A 205 -5.38 8.61 27.97
C HIS A 205 -4.43 7.54 28.48
#